data_97e66523891bb565f68c7b9442463d89
#
_entry.id   97e66523891bb565f68c7b9442463d89
#
_cell.length_a   1.000
_cell.length_b   1.000
_cell.length_c   1.000
_cell.angle_alpha   90.00
_cell.angle_beta   90.00
_cell.angle_gamma   90.00
#
_symmetry.space_group_name_H-M   'P 1'
#
loop_
_entity.id
_entity.type
_entity.pdbx_description
1 polymer ?
#
loop_
_entity_poly.entity_id
_entity_poly.type
_entity_poly.pdbx_seq_one_letter_code
_entity_poly.pdbx_strand_id
1 'polypeptide(L)'
;MGLPFHYVDLRAFCYATEDEDRVRDALRTVLPPDAAIEAAEGEGHHGDPIVILSARVERSAEIDAIFDRLRESIDIDRVREELDERLDGNNAVYVGLDKQAAARGEIALGEGITLRAKVEAYPAKRETALENAREALR
;
A
#
# COMPACT_ATOMS: atom_id res chain seq x y z
N MET A 1 13.36 -13.65 10.01
CA MET A 1 13.43 -13.47 8.56
C MET A 1 12.30 -12.56 8.09
N GLY A 2 12.60 -11.64 7.18
CA GLY A 2 11.60 -10.74 6.64
C GLY A 2 10.69 -11.42 5.64
N LEU A 3 9.56 -10.79 5.34
CA LEU A 3 8.65 -11.21 4.29
C LEU A 3 9.30 -11.06 2.92
N PRO A 4 8.85 -11.81 1.90
CA PRO A 4 9.46 -11.78 0.58
C PRO A 4 9.03 -10.57 -0.26
N PHE A 5 9.23 -9.37 0.28
CA PHE A 5 8.94 -8.12 -0.42
C PHE A 5 10.18 -7.24 -0.50
N HIS A 6 10.45 -6.69 -1.68
CA HIS A 6 11.54 -5.74 -1.90
C HIS A 6 11.24 -4.38 -1.30
N TYR A 7 9.99 -3.94 -1.47
CA TYR A 7 9.52 -2.65 -0.98
C TYR A 7 8.00 -2.62 -0.94
N VAL A 8 7.48 -1.68 -0.18
CA VAL A 8 6.06 -1.36 -0.15
C VAL A 8 5.91 0.11 -0.47
N ASP A 9 5.10 0.42 -1.48
CA ASP A 9 4.72 1.79 -1.83
C ASP A 9 3.31 2.07 -1.32
N LEU A 10 3.11 3.26 -0.78
CA LEU A 10 1.79 3.79 -0.46
C LEU A 10 1.59 5.08 -1.22
N ARG A 11 0.42 5.24 -1.80
CA ARG A 11 0.07 6.43 -2.56
C ARG A 11 -1.36 6.83 -2.30
N ALA A 12 -1.58 8.13 -2.17
CA ALA A 12 -2.91 8.72 -2.07
C ALA A 12 -2.95 10.03 -2.84
N PHE A 13 -4.10 10.33 -3.46
CA PHE A 13 -4.32 11.61 -4.08
C PHE A 13 -4.99 12.55 -3.08
N CYS A 14 -4.53 13.79 -3.04
CA CYS A 14 -5.18 14.87 -2.31
C CYS A 14 -5.82 15.80 -3.34
N TYR A 15 -7.13 15.79 -3.40
CA TYR A 15 -7.88 16.65 -4.33
C TYR A 15 -7.98 18.07 -3.78
N ALA A 16 -8.28 19.03 -4.67
CA ALA A 16 -8.35 20.43 -4.31
C ALA A 16 -9.32 20.74 -3.15
N THR A 17 -10.35 19.91 -2.98
CA THR A 17 -11.34 20.07 -1.91
C THR A 17 -10.96 19.39 -0.61
N GLU A 18 -9.82 18.70 -0.58
CA GLU A 18 -9.37 17.95 0.60
C GLU A 18 -8.26 18.69 1.34
N ASP A 19 -8.18 18.46 2.64
CA ASP A 19 -7.09 18.96 3.49
C ASP A 19 -5.88 18.04 3.33
N GLU A 20 -4.77 18.56 2.84
CA GLU A 20 -3.54 17.79 2.62
C GLU A 20 -3.01 17.17 3.91
N ASP A 21 -3.07 17.87 5.03
CA ASP A 21 -2.60 17.34 6.32
C ASP A 21 -3.42 16.12 6.73
N ARG A 22 -4.71 16.13 6.46
CA ARG A 22 -5.60 15.01 6.76
C ARG A 22 -5.26 13.78 5.89
N VAL A 23 -4.91 14.00 4.63
CA VAL A 23 -4.49 12.90 3.73
C VAL A 23 -3.13 12.35 4.18
N ARG A 24 -2.21 13.23 4.61
CA ARG A 24 -0.94 12.81 5.20
C ARG A 24 -1.15 11.97 6.45
N ASP A 25 -2.06 12.37 7.32
CA ASP A 25 -2.42 11.60 8.52
C ASP A 25 -2.95 10.21 8.16
N ALA A 26 -3.72 10.12 7.08
CA ALA A 26 -4.22 8.83 6.58
C ALA A 26 -3.07 7.90 6.20
N LEU A 27 -2.07 8.42 5.48
CA LEU A 27 -0.88 7.63 5.14
C LEU A 27 -0.08 7.24 6.39
N ARG A 28 0.02 8.14 7.37
CA ARG A 28 0.74 7.87 8.62
C ARG A 28 0.12 6.74 9.43
N THR A 29 -1.18 6.51 9.31
CA THR A 29 -1.85 5.39 9.96
C THR A 29 -1.25 4.05 9.53
N VAL A 30 -0.81 3.96 8.29
CA VAL A 30 -0.25 2.72 7.70
C VAL A 30 1.28 2.72 7.76
N LEU A 31 1.91 3.87 7.55
CA LEU A 31 3.37 3.99 7.45
C LEU A 31 4.08 3.91 8.80
N PRO A 32 5.35 3.45 8.81
CA PRO A 32 6.20 3.65 9.98
C PRO A 32 6.37 5.15 10.29
N PRO A 33 6.59 5.53 11.56
CA PRO A 33 6.67 6.94 11.95
C PRO A 33 7.71 7.77 11.20
N ASP A 34 8.83 7.14 10.83
CA ASP A 34 9.96 7.83 10.21
C ASP A 34 9.93 7.81 8.68
N ALA A 35 8.93 7.19 8.07
CA ALA A 35 8.84 7.12 6.61
C ALA A 35 8.60 8.51 6.03
N ALA A 36 9.38 8.87 5.01
CA ALA A 36 9.21 10.14 4.33
C ALA A 36 8.01 10.09 3.38
N ILE A 37 7.18 11.11 3.42
CA ILE A 37 6.08 11.27 2.46
C ILE A 37 6.49 12.33 1.45
N GLU A 38 6.52 11.96 0.18
CA GLU A 38 6.82 12.85 -0.93
C GLU A 38 5.52 13.40 -1.50
N ALA A 39 5.55 14.64 -1.95
CA ALA A 39 4.41 15.28 -2.58
C ALA A 39 4.80 15.72 -4.00
N ALA A 40 3.95 15.37 -4.96
CA ALA A 40 4.10 15.80 -6.34
C ALA A 40 2.81 16.47 -6.80
N GLU A 41 2.92 17.57 -7.52
CA GLU A 41 1.76 18.25 -8.07
C GLU A 41 1.37 17.64 -9.41
N GLY A 42 0.06 17.52 -9.64
CA GLY A 42 -0.50 17.03 -10.88
C GLY A 42 -1.80 17.74 -11.19
N GLU A 43 -2.41 17.36 -12.31
CA GLU A 43 -3.71 17.90 -12.71
C GLU A 43 -4.74 16.78 -12.72
N GLY A 44 -5.93 17.09 -12.22
CA GLY A 44 -7.06 16.19 -12.26
C GLY A 44 -7.71 16.18 -13.66
N HIS A 45 -8.77 15.40 -13.80
CA HIS A 45 -9.46 15.18 -15.06
C HIS A 45 -9.97 16.45 -15.72
N HIS A 46 -10.32 17.46 -14.93
CA HIS A 46 -10.82 18.75 -15.42
C HIS A 46 -9.80 19.90 -15.23
N GLY A 47 -8.52 19.56 -15.10
CA GLY A 47 -7.47 20.56 -14.90
C GLY A 47 -7.32 21.08 -13.47
N ASP A 48 -8.10 20.55 -12.52
CA ASP A 48 -7.99 20.94 -11.12
C ASP A 48 -6.67 20.43 -10.52
N PRO A 49 -6.02 21.22 -9.65
CA PRO A 49 -4.78 20.76 -9.04
C PRO A 49 -5.00 19.55 -8.12
N ILE A 50 -4.11 18.58 -8.24
CA ILE A 50 -4.08 17.39 -7.38
C ILE A 50 -2.68 17.28 -6.81
N VAL A 51 -2.57 16.97 -5.51
CA VAL A 51 -1.30 16.61 -4.89
C VAL A 51 -1.26 15.09 -4.76
N ILE A 52 -0.20 14.49 -5.27
CA ILE A 52 0.03 13.05 -5.16
C ILE A 52 1.00 12.83 -4.00
N LEU A 53 0.52 12.19 -2.95
CA LEU A 53 1.32 11.87 -1.78
C LEU A 53 1.75 10.40 -1.87
N SER A 54 3.05 10.15 -1.70
CA SER A 54 3.59 8.79 -1.81
C SER A 54 4.73 8.56 -0.83
N ALA A 55 4.93 7.31 -0.49
CA ALA A 55 6.04 6.89 0.36
C ALA A 55 6.47 5.48 -0.03
N ARG A 56 7.77 5.21 0.06
CA ARG A 56 8.32 3.88 -0.18
C ARG A 56 9.02 3.39 1.08
N VAL A 57 8.71 2.17 1.47
CA VAL A 57 9.31 1.50 2.63
C VAL A 57 10.12 0.32 2.12
N GLU A 58 11.41 0.29 2.43
CA GLU A 58 12.33 -0.73 1.93
C GLU A 58 12.94 -1.60 3.04
N ARG A 59 12.92 -1.13 4.28
CA ARG A 59 13.50 -1.88 5.39
C ARG A 59 12.60 -3.06 5.77
N SER A 60 13.21 -4.23 5.85
CA SER A 60 12.50 -5.48 6.15
C SER A 60 11.64 -5.40 7.42
N ALA A 61 12.19 -4.87 8.50
CA ALA A 61 11.46 -4.74 9.76
C ALA A 61 10.24 -3.81 9.64
N GLU A 62 10.35 -2.76 8.85
CA GLU A 62 9.26 -1.82 8.63
C GLU A 62 8.18 -2.40 7.72
N ILE A 63 8.58 -3.17 6.71
CA ILE A 63 7.66 -3.91 5.84
C ILE A 63 6.87 -4.92 6.67
N ASP A 64 7.56 -5.68 7.51
CA ASP A 64 6.93 -6.66 8.41
C ASP A 64 5.91 -5.98 9.33
N ALA A 65 6.24 -4.81 9.86
CA ALA A 65 5.34 -4.05 10.73
C ALA A 65 4.07 -3.61 10.01
N ILE A 66 4.19 -3.19 8.75
CA ILE A 66 3.02 -2.83 7.93
C ILE A 66 2.11 -4.06 7.77
N PHE A 67 2.65 -5.20 7.40
CA PHE A 67 1.86 -6.41 7.19
C PHE A 67 1.26 -6.95 8.49
N ASP A 68 1.94 -6.80 9.62
CA ASP A 68 1.38 -7.15 10.92
C ASP A 68 0.13 -6.32 11.22
N ARG A 69 0.17 -5.02 10.96
CA ARG A 69 -1.00 -4.15 11.13
C ARG A 69 -2.13 -4.53 10.19
N LEU A 70 -1.80 -4.87 8.94
CA LEU A 70 -2.81 -5.32 7.98
C LEU A 70 -3.51 -6.59 8.46
N ARG A 71 -2.75 -7.57 8.94
CA ARG A 71 -3.32 -8.83 9.45
C ARG A 71 -4.28 -8.60 10.61
N GLU A 72 -3.99 -7.64 11.47
CA GLU A 72 -4.83 -7.31 12.62
C GLU A 72 -6.08 -6.52 12.24
N SER A 73 -6.06 -5.83 11.10
CA SER A 73 -7.06 -4.81 10.78
C SER A 73 -7.99 -5.19 9.64
N ILE A 74 -7.52 -5.98 8.67
CA ILE A 74 -8.30 -6.32 7.47
C ILE A 74 -8.45 -7.84 7.34
N ASP A 75 -9.35 -8.26 6.47
CA ASP A 75 -9.50 -9.67 6.09
C ASP A 75 -8.36 -10.06 5.15
N ILE A 76 -7.23 -10.46 5.73
CA ILE A 76 -6.04 -10.83 4.97
C ILE A 76 -6.28 -12.09 4.13
N ASP A 77 -7.15 -12.97 4.58
CA ASP A 77 -7.51 -14.18 3.82
C ASP A 77 -8.19 -13.83 2.51
N ARG A 78 -9.03 -12.80 2.52
CA ARG A 78 -9.66 -12.29 1.31
C ARG A 78 -8.61 -11.77 0.33
N VAL A 79 -7.64 -11.00 0.80
CA VAL A 79 -6.54 -10.50 -0.04
C VAL A 79 -5.78 -11.68 -0.64
N ARG A 80 -5.46 -12.69 0.17
CA ARG A 80 -4.76 -13.89 -0.29
C ARG A 80 -5.55 -14.65 -1.35
N GLU A 81 -6.85 -14.79 -1.18
CA GLU A 81 -7.72 -15.47 -2.15
C GLU A 81 -7.81 -14.71 -3.47
N GLU A 82 -7.65 -13.40 -3.44
CA GLU A 82 -7.75 -12.52 -4.61
C GLU A 82 -6.38 -12.21 -5.25
N LEU A 83 -5.31 -12.91 -4.86
CA LEU A 83 -3.95 -12.62 -5.36
C LEU A 83 -3.82 -12.71 -6.87
N ASP A 84 -4.56 -13.61 -7.54
CA ASP A 84 -4.52 -13.69 -9.00
C ASP A 84 -4.96 -12.39 -9.67
N GLU A 85 -5.87 -11.67 -9.04
CA GLU A 85 -6.40 -10.39 -9.53
C GLU A 85 -5.56 -9.21 -9.04
N ARG A 86 -4.90 -9.36 -7.88
CA ARG A 86 -4.16 -8.28 -7.23
C ARG A 86 -2.69 -8.20 -7.63
N LEU A 87 -2.15 -9.26 -8.24
CA LEU A 87 -0.76 -9.28 -8.68
C LEU A 87 -0.66 -8.74 -10.11
N ASP A 88 0.15 -7.69 -10.31
CA ASP A 88 0.33 -7.09 -11.63
C ASP A 88 1.41 -7.78 -12.45
N GLY A 89 1.66 -7.29 -13.68
CA GLY A 89 2.67 -7.83 -14.58
C GLY A 89 4.11 -7.66 -14.11
N ASN A 90 4.33 -6.84 -13.08
CA ASN A 90 5.64 -6.61 -12.48
C ASN A 90 5.82 -7.36 -11.15
N ASN A 91 4.94 -8.31 -10.87
CA ASN A 91 4.97 -9.10 -9.65
C ASN A 91 4.80 -8.25 -8.37
N ALA A 92 3.95 -7.25 -8.43
CA ALA A 92 3.58 -6.45 -7.28
C ALA A 92 2.13 -6.69 -6.90
N VAL A 93 1.87 -6.83 -5.60
CA VAL A 93 0.53 -7.02 -5.05
C VAL A 93 -0.08 -5.67 -4.72
N TYR A 94 -1.32 -5.45 -5.15
CA TYR A 94 -2.08 -4.23 -4.87
C TYR A 94 -3.14 -4.48 -3.81
N VAL A 95 -3.19 -3.59 -2.83
CA VAL A 95 -4.24 -3.59 -1.80
C VAL A 95 -4.79 -2.17 -1.69
N GLY A 96 -6.08 -2.01 -1.92
CA GLY A 96 -6.77 -0.74 -1.72
C GLY A 96 -7.18 -0.60 -0.27
N LEU A 97 -6.86 0.55 0.34
CA LEU A 97 -7.24 0.87 1.71
C LEU A 97 -8.14 2.10 1.72
N ASP A 98 -9.06 2.13 2.68
CA ASP A 98 -10.02 3.23 2.83
C ASP A 98 -9.33 4.47 3.38
N LYS A 99 -9.27 5.53 2.58
CA LYS A 99 -8.62 6.79 2.94
C LYS A 99 -9.33 7.48 4.11
N GLN A 100 -10.66 7.44 4.15
CA GLN A 100 -11.41 8.09 5.22
C GLN A 100 -11.22 7.38 6.57
N ALA A 101 -11.24 6.05 6.56
CA ALA A 101 -10.94 5.26 7.75
C ALA A 101 -9.53 5.54 8.26
N ALA A 102 -8.55 5.57 7.34
CA ALA A 102 -7.15 5.83 7.69
C ALA A 102 -6.95 7.22 8.28
N ALA A 103 -7.68 8.22 7.80
CA ALA A 103 -7.65 9.57 8.37
C ALA A 103 -8.15 9.60 9.82
N ARG A 104 -8.96 8.62 10.22
CA ARG A 104 -9.43 8.44 11.60
C ARG A 104 -8.55 7.49 12.42
N GLY A 105 -7.44 7.03 11.86
CA GLY A 105 -6.53 6.11 12.53
C GLY A 105 -6.90 4.63 12.39
N GLU A 106 -7.79 4.28 11.46
CA GLU A 106 -8.24 2.91 11.24
C GLU A 106 -7.77 2.38 9.89
N ILE A 107 -7.42 1.10 9.83
CA ILE A 107 -7.06 0.45 8.57
C ILE A 107 -8.20 -0.46 8.14
N ALA A 108 -8.72 -0.22 6.95
CA ALA A 108 -9.81 -1.02 6.36
C ALA A 108 -9.60 -1.14 4.85
N LEU A 109 -10.07 -2.23 4.27
CA LEU A 109 -10.09 -2.37 2.82
C LEU A 109 -11.06 -1.35 2.23
N GLY A 110 -10.68 -0.74 1.13
CA GLY A 110 -11.49 0.27 0.49
C GLY A 110 -10.73 0.98 -0.62
N GLU A 111 -11.03 2.26 -0.79
CA GLU A 111 -10.46 3.09 -1.84
C GLU A 111 -9.81 4.35 -1.27
N GLY A 112 -8.92 4.94 -2.05
CA GLY A 112 -8.28 6.21 -1.74
C GLY A 112 -6.81 6.08 -1.40
N ILE A 113 -6.38 4.98 -0.80
CA ILE A 113 -4.97 4.67 -0.61
C ILE A 113 -4.65 3.39 -1.37
N THR A 114 -3.59 3.43 -2.18
CA THR A 114 -3.10 2.24 -2.88
C THR A 114 -1.81 1.79 -2.22
N LEU A 115 -1.82 0.56 -1.71
CA LEU A 115 -0.63 -0.12 -1.24
C LEU A 115 -0.16 -1.06 -2.34
N ARG A 116 1.13 -0.99 -2.68
CA ARG A 116 1.73 -1.84 -3.71
C ARG A 116 2.98 -2.48 -3.12
N ALA A 117 2.99 -3.80 -3.02
CA ALA A 117 4.11 -4.54 -2.45
C ALA A 117 4.81 -5.35 -3.54
N LYS A 118 6.07 -5.04 -3.82
CA LYS A 118 6.87 -5.76 -4.83
C LYS A 118 7.35 -7.08 -4.26
N VAL A 119 6.92 -8.18 -4.86
CA VAL A 119 7.26 -9.52 -4.40
C VAL A 119 8.67 -9.92 -4.86
N GLU A 120 9.47 -10.44 -3.93
CA GLU A 120 10.73 -11.09 -4.27
C GLU A 120 10.44 -12.48 -4.83
N ALA A 121 10.92 -12.77 -6.04
CA ALA A 121 10.70 -14.06 -6.67
C ALA A 121 11.93 -14.45 -7.50
N TYR A 122 12.42 -15.65 -7.28
CA TYR A 122 13.52 -16.26 -8.02
C TYR A 122 13.13 -17.67 -8.42
N PRO A 123 12.92 -17.96 -9.72
CA PRO A 123 12.98 -17.00 -10.83
C PRO A 123 11.87 -15.96 -10.78
N ALA A 124 12.05 -14.85 -11.48
CA ALA A 124 11.11 -13.72 -11.47
C ALA A 124 9.90 -14.02 -12.37
N LYS A 125 9.15 -15.04 -12.01
CA LYS A 125 7.96 -15.50 -12.74
C LYS A 125 6.72 -15.25 -11.91
N ARG A 126 5.58 -15.07 -12.59
CA ARG A 126 4.30 -14.87 -11.95
C ARG A 126 3.96 -16.00 -10.95
N GLU A 127 4.19 -17.24 -11.34
CA GLU A 127 3.90 -18.40 -10.49
C GLU A 127 4.67 -18.37 -9.18
N THR A 128 5.96 -18.06 -9.24
CA THR A 128 6.82 -17.96 -8.06
C THR A 128 6.39 -16.78 -7.18
N ALA A 129 6.06 -15.65 -7.79
CA ALA A 129 5.58 -14.48 -7.06
C ALA A 129 4.27 -14.76 -6.35
N LEU A 130 3.30 -15.42 -7.01
CA LEU A 130 2.04 -15.81 -6.39
C LEU A 130 2.24 -16.74 -5.20
N GLU A 131 3.10 -17.72 -5.35
CA GLU A 131 3.41 -18.68 -4.31
C GLU A 131 4.03 -17.99 -3.09
N ASN A 132 5.01 -17.12 -3.32
CA ASN A 132 5.68 -16.35 -2.26
C ASN A 132 4.72 -15.39 -1.57
N ALA A 133 3.85 -14.74 -2.33
CA ALA A 133 2.84 -13.83 -1.77
C ALA A 133 1.81 -14.59 -0.92
N ARG A 134 1.35 -15.75 -1.38
CA ARG A 134 0.43 -16.58 -0.60
C ARG A 134 1.04 -16.98 0.74
N GLU A 135 2.30 -17.38 0.72
CA GLU A 135 3.03 -17.74 1.92
C GLU A 135 3.14 -16.56 2.88
N ALA A 136 3.46 -15.39 2.35
CA ALA A 136 3.63 -14.16 3.14
C ALA A 136 2.33 -13.70 3.81
N LEU A 137 1.18 -13.96 3.18
CA LEU A 137 -0.12 -13.51 3.66
C LEU A 137 -0.86 -14.55 4.52
N ARG A 138 -0.23 -15.61 4.87
CA ARG A 138 -0.81 -16.60 5.79
C ARG A 138 -1.03 -16.06 7.19
#